data_52c7656989f903f7f785d040dc9501ad
#
_entry.id   52c7656989f903f7f785d040dc9501ad
#
_cell.length_a   1.000
_cell.length_b   1.000
_cell.length_c   1.000
_cell.angle_alpha   90.00
_cell.angle_beta   90.00
_cell.angle_gamma   90.00
#
_symmetry.space_group_name_H-M   'P 1'
#
loop_
_entity.id
_entity.type
_entity.pdbx_description
1 polymer ?
#
loop_
_entity_poly.entity_id
_entity_poly.type
_entity_poly.pdbx_seq_one_letter_code
_entity_poly.pdbx_strand_id
1 'polypeptide(L)'
;MSMLDKIPNAEEMTALVGQSLYDIWNKLCALIDEKYDMECLWNKGGKAWTYEYKYRRGGKTLCALYARENCVGFMIILGKDERLKFDTDRNSYSKEVQKIYDETKTYHDGKWLMLSLIHISEPTRRVVIS
;
A
#
# COMPACT_ATOMS: atom_id res chain seq x y z
N MET A 1 -16.73 -3.57 0.60
CA MET A 1 -16.52 -2.73 -0.58
C MET A 1 -16.93 -3.47 -1.83
N SER A 2 -17.42 -2.73 -2.80
CA SER A 2 -17.88 -3.34 -4.06
C SER A 2 -16.74 -3.46 -5.05
N MET A 3 -16.72 -4.56 -5.78
CA MET A 3 -15.78 -4.72 -6.89
C MET A 3 -16.11 -3.68 -7.97
N LEU A 4 -15.10 -3.23 -8.66
CA LEU A 4 -15.29 -2.30 -9.77
C LEU A 4 -15.84 -3.04 -10.99
N ASP A 5 -16.78 -2.42 -11.68
CA ASP A 5 -17.28 -2.93 -12.94
C ASP A 5 -16.22 -2.79 -14.04
N LYS A 6 -15.37 -1.79 -13.91
CA LYS A 6 -14.31 -1.51 -14.86
C LYS A 6 -13.02 -1.16 -14.15
N ILE A 7 -11.95 -1.86 -14.49
CA ILE A 7 -10.62 -1.58 -13.96
C ILE A 7 -10.08 -0.30 -14.60
N PRO A 8 -9.55 0.66 -13.81
CA PRO A 8 -8.99 1.88 -14.37
C PRO A 8 -7.76 1.58 -15.21
N ASN A 9 -7.62 2.26 -16.34
CA ASN A 9 -6.44 2.11 -17.17
C ASN A 9 -5.32 3.08 -16.74
N ALA A 10 -4.17 2.98 -17.40
CA ALA A 10 -3.01 3.81 -17.04
C ALA A 10 -3.31 5.30 -17.17
N GLU A 11 -4.06 5.70 -18.19
CA GLU A 11 -4.43 7.10 -18.39
C GLU A 11 -5.30 7.61 -17.26
N GLU A 12 -6.29 6.83 -16.86
CA GLU A 12 -7.18 7.19 -15.75
C GLU A 12 -6.42 7.30 -14.42
N MET A 13 -5.51 6.37 -14.17
CA MET A 13 -4.69 6.39 -12.95
C MET A 13 -3.75 7.58 -12.93
N THR A 14 -3.11 7.87 -14.06
CA THR A 14 -2.21 9.01 -14.18
C THR A 14 -2.96 10.33 -13.98
N ALA A 15 -4.18 10.42 -14.50
CA ALA A 15 -5.01 11.60 -14.32
C ALA A 15 -5.42 11.78 -12.85
N LEU A 16 -5.63 10.68 -12.15
CA LEU A 16 -6.07 10.73 -10.75
C LEU A 16 -4.93 11.08 -9.79
N VAL A 17 -3.82 10.35 -9.85
CA VAL A 17 -2.76 10.48 -8.86
C VAL A 17 -1.55 11.28 -9.35
N GLY A 18 -1.41 11.46 -10.65
CA GLY A 18 -0.23 12.09 -11.26
C GLY A 18 0.81 11.05 -11.64
N GLN A 19 1.64 11.43 -12.62
CA GLN A 19 2.63 10.49 -13.19
C GLN A 19 3.61 9.97 -12.14
N SER A 20 4.11 10.86 -11.27
CA SER A 20 5.10 10.47 -10.25
C SER A 20 4.57 9.41 -9.31
N LEU A 21 3.35 9.59 -8.81
CA LEU A 21 2.75 8.63 -7.89
C LEU A 21 2.32 7.35 -8.62
N TYR A 22 1.91 7.47 -9.86
CA TYR A 22 1.57 6.28 -10.65
C TYR A 22 2.82 5.43 -10.93
N ASP A 23 3.96 6.06 -11.16
CA ASP A 23 5.23 5.33 -11.31
C ASP A 23 5.58 4.57 -10.05
N ILE A 24 5.36 5.17 -8.89
CA ILE A 24 5.57 4.50 -7.60
C ILE A 24 4.62 3.33 -7.43
N TRP A 25 3.35 3.53 -7.77
CA TRP A 25 2.34 2.47 -7.77
C TRP A 25 2.81 1.26 -8.57
N ASN A 26 3.24 1.51 -9.81
CA ASN A 26 3.70 0.44 -10.69
C ASN A 26 4.95 -0.26 -10.14
N LYS A 27 5.87 0.48 -9.54
CA LYS A 27 7.06 -0.11 -8.93
C LYS A 27 6.72 -1.00 -7.75
N LEU A 28 5.79 -0.58 -6.91
CA LEU A 28 5.33 -1.38 -5.80
C LEU A 28 4.66 -2.65 -6.27
N CYS A 29 3.78 -2.55 -7.26
CA CYS A 29 3.13 -3.72 -7.84
C CYS A 29 4.15 -4.70 -8.43
N ALA A 30 5.13 -4.19 -9.15
CA ALA A 30 6.18 -5.03 -9.75
C ALA A 30 6.99 -5.76 -8.68
N LEU A 31 7.33 -5.08 -7.60
CA LEU A 31 8.07 -5.68 -6.49
C LEU A 31 7.26 -6.78 -5.80
N ILE A 32 5.99 -6.54 -5.58
CA ILE A 32 5.12 -7.52 -4.94
C ILE A 32 4.92 -8.71 -5.85
N ASP A 33 4.64 -8.48 -7.13
CA ASP A 33 4.41 -9.54 -8.09
C ASP A 33 5.65 -10.40 -8.32
N GLU A 34 6.83 -9.81 -8.22
CA GLU A 34 8.09 -10.54 -8.35
C GLU A 34 8.34 -11.48 -7.19
N LYS A 35 7.97 -11.06 -5.98
CA LYS A 35 8.26 -11.83 -4.76
C LYS A 35 7.16 -12.79 -4.35
N TYR A 36 5.93 -12.50 -4.70
CA TYR A 36 4.78 -13.24 -4.19
C TYR A 36 3.79 -13.57 -5.29
N ASP A 37 3.22 -14.76 -5.20
CA ASP A 37 2.14 -15.18 -6.09
C ASP A 37 0.84 -14.99 -5.33
N MET A 38 0.15 -13.88 -5.61
CA MET A 38 -1.08 -13.50 -4.91
C MET A 38 -2.19 -13.13 -5.87
N GLU A 39 -3.41 -13.29 -5.40
CA GLU A 39 -4.58 -12.81 -6.14
C GLU A 39 -4.69 -11.30 -5.98
N CYS A 40 -5.08 -10.63 -7.04
CA CYS A 40 -5.26 -9.19 -7.06
C CYS A 40 -6.71 -8.84 -7.34
N LEU A 41 -7.27 -7.92 -6.58
CA LEU A 41 -8.65 -7.49 -6.73
C LEU A 41 -8.76 -5.97 -6.74
N TRP A 42 -9.46 -5.44 -7.73
CA TRP A 42 -9.80 -4.03 -7.79
C TRP A 42 -11.17 -3.78 -7.18
N ASN A 43 -11.25 -2.84 -6.26
CA ASN A 43 -12.50 -2.45 -5.61
C ASN A 43 -12.62 -0.93 -5.58
N LYS A 44 -13.84 -0.46 -5.29
CA LYS A 44 -14.04 0.94 -4.92
C LYS A 44 -13.40 1.13 -3.55
N GLY A 45 -12.77 2.29 -3.36
CA GLY A 45 -12.02 2.55 -2.14
C GLY A 45 -12.84 2.96 -0.92
N GLY A 46 -14.14 2.99 -1.03
CA GLY A 46 -14.99 3.45 0.05
C GLY A 46 -15.06 4.98 0.11
N LYS A 47 -15.26 5.53 1.31
CA LYS A 47 -15.43 6.97 1.48
C LYS A 47 -14.15 7.76 1.33
N ALA A 48 -13.03 7.17 1.75
CA ALA A 48 -11.76 7.88 1.81
C ALA A 48 -10.94 7.77 0.52
N TRP A 49 -11.16 6.75 -0.29
CA TRP A 49 -10.34 6.44 -1.45
C TRP A 49 -11.18 6.20 -2.68
N THR A 50 -10.63 6.51 -3.86
CA THR A 50 -11.31 6.28 -5.14
C THR A 50 -11.21 4.81 -5.54
N TYR A 51 -10.02 4.24 -5.42
CA TYR A 51 -9.76 2.85 -5.78
C TYR A 51 -9.02 2.12 -4.68
N GLU A 52 -9.26 0.81 -4.61
CA GLU A 52 -8.52 -0.10 -3.74
C GLU A 52 -8.04 -1.27 -4.59
N TYR A 53 -6.76 -1.59 -4.51
CA TYR A 53 -6.16 -2.73 -5.19
C TYR A 53 -5.58 -3.65 -4.14
N LYS A 54 -6.27 -4.75 -3.88
CA LYS A 54 -5.90 -5.70 -2.82
C LYS A 54 -5.05 -6.83 -3.34
N TYR A 55 -4.08 -7.22 -2.53
CA TYR A 55 -3.33 -8.46 -2.70
C TYR A 55 -3.78 -9.46 -1.65
N ARG A 56 -4.24 -10.62 -2.09
CA ARG A 56 -4.78 -11.65 -1.21
C ARG A 56 -4.10 -12.98 -1.46
N ARG A 57 -4.01 -13.78 -0.40
CA ARG A 57 -3.49 -15.14 -0.48
C ARG A 57 -4.29 -16.00 0.49
N GLY A 58 -4.84 -17.10 -0.01
CA GLY A 58 -5.61 -18.02 0.82
C GLY A 58 -6.80 -17.37 1.53
N GLY A 59 -7.45 -16.41 0.87
CA GLY A 59 -8.60 -15.72 1.44
C GLY A 59 -8.25 -14.58 2.40
N LYS A 60 -6.96 -14.34 2.65
CA LYS A 60 -6.52 -13.23 3.51
C LYS A 60 -5.95 -12.10 2.70
N THR A 61 -6.29 -10.86 3.04
CA THR A 61 -5.65 -9.68 2.47
C THR A 61 -4.32 -9.47 3.19
N LEU A 62 -3.23 -9.42 2.43
CA LEU A 62 -1.89 -9.22 2.97
C LEU A 62 -1.44 -7.77 2.86
N CYS A 63 -1.79 -7.13 1.76
CA CYS A 63 -1.53 -5.70 1.57
C CYS A 63 -2.49 -5.15 0.54
N ALA A 64 -2.53 -3.84 0.43
CA ALA A 64 -3.40 -3.18 -0.53
C ALA A 64 -2.83 -1.82 -0.90
N LEU A 65 -3.06 -1.41 -2.13
CA LEU A 65 -2.76 -0.06 -2.59
C LEU A 65 -4.06 0.69 -2.73
N TYR A 66 -4.03 1.97 -2.40
CA TYR A 66 -5.20 2.85 -2.48
C TYR A 66 -4.85 4.08 -3.30
N ALA A 67 -5.82 4.57 -4.03
CA ALA A 67 -5.63 5.76 -4.84
C ALA A 67 -6.79 6.72 -4.66
N ARG A 68 -6.45 8.00 -4.59
CA ARG A 68 -7.40 9.10 -4.65
C ARG A 68 -6.69 10.29 -5.27
N GLU A 69 -7.38 11.37 -5.50
CA GLU A 69 -6.81 12.53 -6.16
C GLU A 69 -5.50 12.96 -5.49
N ASN A 70 -4.42 12.95 -6.25
CA ASN A 70 -3.06 13.34 -5.81
C ASN A 70 -2.53 12.58 -4.60
N CYS A 71 -3.02 11.36 -4.38
CA CYS A 71 -2.59 10.59 -3.22
C CYS A 71 -2.63 9.09 -3.50
N VAL A 72 -1.59 8.40 -3.05
CA VAL A 72 -1.51 6.94 -3.08
C VAL A 72 -1.26 6.46 -1.65
N GLY A 73 -1.99 5.44 -1.23
CA GLY A 73 -1.78 4.81 0.06
C GLY A 73 -1.32 3.38 -0.13
N PHE A 74 -0.50 2.91 0.77
CA PHE A 74 -0.07 1.52 0.79
C PHE A 74 -0.30 0.98 2.20
N MET A 75 -1.13 -0.07 2.30
CA MET A 75 -1.43 -0.69 3.57
C MET A 75 -0.82 -2.08 3.62
N ILE A 76 -0.13 -2.37 4.71
CA ILE A 76 0.45 -3.68 4.97
C ILE A 76 -0.17 -4.22 6.24
N ILE A 77 -0.60 -5.48 6.21
CA ILE A 77 -1.10 -6.14 7.40
C ILE A 77 -0.01 -7.06 7.93
N LEU A 78 0.51 -6.75 9.12
CA LEU A 78 1.57 -7.53 9.73
C LEU A 78 0.99 -8.46 10.77
N GLY A 79 1.09 -9.77 10.51
CA GLY A 79 0.73 -10.78 11.48
C GLY A 79 1.80 -10.94 12.55
N LYS A 80 1.64 -11.94 13.40
CA LYS A 80 2.56 -12.15 14.52
C LYS A 80 4.01 -12.36 14.08
N ASP A 81 4.23 -13.20 13.09
CA ASP A 81 5.60 -13.51 12.61
C ASP A 81 6.24 -12.31 11.95
N GLU A 82 5.47 -11.56 11.17
CA GLU A 82 5.95 -10.35 10.52
C GLU A 82 6.30 -9.27 11.52
N ARG A 83 5.52 -9.15 12.60
CA ARG A 83 5.83 -8.19 13.66
C ARG A 83 7.13 -8.55 14.38
N LEU A 84 7.37 -9.84 14.60
CA LEU A 84 8.63 -10.30 15.20
C LEU A 84 9.82 -9.98 14.31
N LYS A 85 9.69 -10.19 13.01
CA LYS A 85 10.74 -9.84 12.06
C LYS A 85 10.99 -8.34 12.05
N PHE A 86 9.94 -7.54 12.07
CA PHE A 86 10.07 -6.10 12.11
C PHE A 86 10.82 -5.66 13.37
N ASP A 87 10.44 -6.18 14.53
CA ASP A 87 11.08 -5.83 15.79
C ASP A 87 12.56 -6.19 15.81
N THR A 88 12.93 -7.32 15.19
CA THR A 88 14.30 -7.76 15.09
C THR A 88 15.14 -6.87 14.18
N ASP A 89 14.59 -6.48 13.03
CA ASP A 89 15.27 -5.68 12.01
C ASP A 89 14.87 -4.22 12.04
N ARG A 90 14.32 -3.78 13.14
CA ARG A 90 13.70 -2.45 13.27
C ARG A 90 14.59 -1.32 12.74
N ASN A 91 15.87 -1.37 13.03
CA ASN A 91 16.80 -0.30 12.64
C ASN A 91 17.10 -0.25 11.14
N SER A 92 16.73 -1.28 10.39
CA SER A 92 16.89 -1.27 8.94
C SER A 92 15.79 -0.49 8.23
N TYR A 93 14.74 -0.13 8.96
CA TYR A 93 13.64 0.67 8.40
C TYR A 93 13.83 2.14 8.72
N SER A 94 13.21 3.01 7.93
CA SER A 94 13.27 4.44 8.19
C SER A 94 12.57 4.80 9.49
N LYS A 95 12.93 5.95 10.03
CA LYS A 95 12.28 6.45 11.25
C LYS A 95 10.80 6.70 11.04
N GLU A 96 10.40 7.11 9.84
CA GLU A 96 8.99 7.33 9.51
C GLU A 96 8.19 6.02 9.58
N VAL A 97 8.73 4.95 9.02
CA VAL A 97 8.08 3.64 9.09
C VAL A 97 8.02 3.14 10.52
N GLN A 98 9.09 3.30 11.27
CA GLN A 98 9.12 2.91 12.68
C GLN A 98 8.09 3.66 13.51
N LYS A 99 7.94 4.95 13.25
CA LYS A 99 6.95 5.78 13.93
C LYS A 99 5.52 5.30 13.64
N ILE A 100 5.23 5.05 12.37
CA ILE A 100 3.91 4.55 11.98
C ILE A 100 3.64 3.21 12.65
N TYR A 101 4.62 2.33 12.67
CA TYR A 101 4.50 1.03 13.32
C TYR A 101 4.16 1.19 14.80
N ASP A 102 4.88 2.06 15.50
CA ASP A 102 4.69 2.27 16.94
C ASP A 102 3.34 2.89 17.27
N GLU A 103 2.87 3.79 16.41
CA GLU A 103 1.59 4.49 16.63
C GLU A 103 0.38 3.68 16.17
N THR A 104 0.59 2.63 15.40
CA THR A 104 -0.52 1.82 14.90
C THR A 104 -0.95 0.79 15.93
N LYS A 105 -2.25 0.74 16.18
CA LYS A 105 -2.82 -0.23 17.10
C LYS A 105 -2.74 -1.65 16.54
N THR A 106 -2.44 -2.62 17.41
CA THR A 106 -2.45 -4.02 17.01
C THR A 106 -3.82 -4.62 17.29
N TYR A 107 -4.43 -5.20 16.28
CA TYR A 107 -5.69 -5.92 16.40
C TYR A 107 -5.42 -7.43 16.41
N HIS A 108 -6.44 -8.22 16.69
CA HIS A 108 -6.27 -9.68 16.77
C HIS A 108 -5.82 -10.30 15.44
N ASP A 109 -6.17 -9.69 14.32
CA ASP A 109 -5.79 -10.17 12.99
C ASP A 109 -4.48 -9.56 12.48
N GLY A 110 -3.86 -8.68 13.26
CA GLY A 110 -2.59 -8.09 12.90
C GLY A 110 -2.52 -6.59 13.09
N LYS A 111 -1.40 -6.03 12.69
CA LYS A 111 -1.16 -4.59 12.71
C LYS A 111 -1.28 -4.06 11.29
N TRP A 112 -2.17 -3.13 11.08
CA TRP A 112 -2.49 -2.57 9.76
C TRP A 112 -1.77 -1.25 9.58
N LEU A 113 -0.62 -1.29 8.92
CA LEU A 113 0.18 -0.10 8.67
C LEU A 113 -0.31 0.59 7.40
N MET A 114 -0.55 1.89 7.47
CA MET A 114 -0.93 2.70 6.32
C MET A 114 0.14 3.74 6.05
N LEU A 115 0.72 3.68 4.87
CA LEU A 115 1.68 4.65 4.37
C LEU A 115 1.01 5.46 3.29
N SER A 116 0.89 6.76 3.49
CA SER A 116 0.25 7.64 2.52
C SER A 116 1.26 8.55 1.85
N LEU A 117 1.14 8.68 0.55
CA LEU A 117 1.99 9.52 -0.28
C LEU A 117 1.13 10.52 -1.03
N ILE A 118 1.44 11.78 -0.86
CA ILE A 118 0.77 12.83 -1.64
C ILE A 118 1.70 13.24 -2.78
N HIS A 119 1.11 13.80 -3.84
CA HIS A 119 1.89 14.32 -4.94
C HIS A 119 2.72 15.51 -4.47
N ILE A 120 4.04 15.37 -4.53
CA ILE A 120 4.97 16.42 -4.15
C ILE A 120 5.97 16.52 -5.28
N SER A 121 6.34 17.73 -5.64
CA SER A 121 7.32 17.97 -6.68
C SER A 121 8.74 17.61 -6.27
N GLU A 122 8.98 17.36 -5.00
CA GLU A 122 10.32 17.06 -4.50
C GLU A 122 10.82 15.71 -4.99
N PRO A 123 11.94 15.68 -5.69
CA PRO A 123 12.47 14.41 -6.18
C PRO A 123 13.06 13.51 -5.09
N THR A 124 13.34 14.09 -3.93
CA THR A 124 13.88 13.31 -2.82
C THR A 124 12.81 12.53 -2.07
N ARG A 125 11.58 12.72 -2.44
CA ARG A 125 10.50 11.96 -1.84
C ARG A 125 10.75 10.48 -2.04
N ARG A 126 10.67 9.73 -1.01
CA ARG A 126 10.84 8.30 -1.12
C ARG A 126 9.80 7.55 -0.34
N VAL A 127 9.43 6.45 -0.89
CA VAL A 127 8.66 5.43 -0.22
C VAL A 127 9.66 4.56 0.49
N VAL A 128 9.51 4.42 1.75
CA VAL A 128 10.43 3.57 2.49
C VAL A 128 9.72 2.31 2.89
N ILE A 129 9.66 1.42 1.95
CA ILE A 129 9.12 0.09 2.13
C ILE A 129 10.26 -0.85 1.89
N SER A 130 10.65 -1.55 2.87
CA SER A 130 11.73 -2.50 2.70
C SER A 130 11.24 -3.90 2.62
#